data_e524c8378e41a96d9fdb924c26f0a934
#
_entry.id   e524c8378e41a96d9fdb924c26f0a934
#
_cell.length_a   1.000
_cell.length_b   1.000
_cell.length_c   1.000
_cell.angle_alpha   90.00
_cell.angle_beta   90.00
_cell.angle_gamma   90.00
#
_symmetry.space_group_name_H-M   'P 1'
#
loop_
_entity.id
_entity.type
_entity.pdbx_description
1 polymer ?
#
loop_
_entity_poly.entity_id
_entity_poly.type
_entity_poly.pdbx_seq_one_letter_code
_entity_poly.pdbx_strand_id
1 'polypeptide(L)'
;QWDRALEIDPEFIFITGWNEWIAGRYDLWQEQTNAFPDEFNQENSRDIEPMKGGHGDNYYYQMVSNIRRFKGVPAPQPASSPVTITVDGKFTDWNKITPAFASHKGSTIHRNSAGWGSLQYTNNTGRNDIVLAKVARDNDHVYFYVETAKALTSKTDPAWMRLFIDIDLDKNTGWEGYDFVINRINPGKKAVVEKTDAAWNWQKAGEVDYAVNGNKLEIKVPKNLLGITGEPDFGFKWSDNMQEQNNIMDFWINGDTAPTGRFNYHYTAK
;
A
#
# COMPACT_ATOMS: atom_id res chain seq x y z
N GLN A 1 0.97 -14.47 -23.41
CA GLN A 1 0.02 -13.58 -24.11
C GLN A 1 0.55 -12.15 -24.11
N TRP A 2 0.87 -11.55 -22.95
CA TRP A 2 1.35 -10.17 -22.87
C TRP A 2 2.63 -9.92 -23.68
N ASP A 3 3.64 -10.79 -23.59
CA ASP A 3 4.88 -10.61 -24.36
C ASP A 3 4.61 -10.62 -25.87
N ARG A 4 3.71 -11.49 -26.32
CA ARG A 4 3.31 -11.50 -27.72
C ARG A 4 2.55 -10.25 -28.15
N ALA A 5 1.65 -9.74 -27.28
CA ALA A 5 0.93 -8.50 -27.56
C ALA A 5 1.89 -7.30 -27.64
N LEU A 6 2.86 -7.22 -26.75
CA LEU A 6 3.87 -6.16 -26.74
C LEU A 6 4.85 -6.26 -27.94
N GLU A 7 5.18 -7.49 -28.37
CA GLU A 7 6.00 -7.73 -29.58
C GLU A 7 5.33 -7.27 -30.87
N ILE A 8 3.99 -7.46 -30.97
CA ILE A 8 3.20 -7.03 -32.14
C ILE A 8 3.06 -5.50 -32.19
N ASP A 9 3.18 -4.84 -31.04
CA ASP A 9 3.01 -3.38 -30.86
C ASP A 9 1.74 -2.83 -31.49
N PRO A 10 0.54 -3.34 -31.12
CA PRO A 10 -0.73 -2.89 -31.68
C PRO A 10 -1.10 -1.51 -31.15
N GLU A 11 -1.92 -0.79 -31.91
CA GLU A 11 -2.48 0.49 -31.44
C GLU A 11 -3.40 0.33 -30.23
N PHE A 12 -3.97 -0.85 -30.02
CA PHE A 12 -4.96 -1.13 -29.00
C PHE A 12 -4.85 -2.56 -28.47
N ILE A 13 -4.91 -2.71 -27.13
CA ILE A 13 -5.01 -4.00 -26.45
C ILE A 13 -6.31 -4.04 -25.64
N PHE A 14 -7.15 -5.03 -25.90
CA PHE A 14 -8.36 -5.31 -25.12
C PHE A 14 -8.07 -6.40 -24.10
N ILE A 15 -8.31 -6.11 -22.81
CA ILE A 15 -8.07 -7.02 -21.70
C ILE A 15 -9.40 -7.62 -21.28
N THR A 16 -9.47 -8.95 -21.22
CA THR A 16 -10.63 -9.74 -20.77
C THR A 16 -10.27 -10.56 -19.53
N GLY A 17 -11.26 -11.21 -18.90
CA GLY A 17 -11.03 -12.09 -17.74
C GLY A 17 -10.75 -11.30 -16.45
N TRP A 18 -11.58 -10.27 -16.18
CA TRP A 18 -11.52 -9.58 -14.90
C TRP A 18 -11.98 -10.52 -13.77
N ASN A 19 -13.20 -11.05 -13.88
CA ASN A 19 -13.72 -12.10 -13.03
C ASN A 19 -14.85 -12.87 -13.75
N GLU A 20 -14.73 -14.18 -13.79
CA GLU A 20 -15.78 -15.08 -14.30
C GLU A 20 -16.00 -16.25 -13.33
N TRP A 21 -15.67 -16.10 -12.07
CA TRP A 21 -15.62 -17.18 -11.09
C TRP A 21 -16.89 -17.98 -10.96
N ILE A 22 -18.06 -17.36 -11.14
CA ILE A 22 -19.37 -18.01 -11.08
C ILE A 22 -20.05 -18.16 -12.44
N ALA A 23 -19.32 -17.95 -13.53
CA ALA A 23 -19.85 -18.17 -14.88
C ALA A 23 -19.98 -19.67 -15.18
N GLY A 24 -21.16 -20.11 -15.57
CA GLY A 24 -21.41 -21.46 -16.01
C GLY A 24 -21.18 -22.53 -14.95
N ARG A 25 -22.19 -22.82 -14.14
CA ARG A 25 -22.16 -23.97 -13.23
C ARG A 25 -22.40 -25.28 -13.97
N TYR A 26 -21.56 -26.29 -13.72
CA TYR A 26 -21.67 -27.64 -14.28
C TYR A 26 -21.90 -28.67 -13.16
N ASP A 27 -22.79 -29.65 -13.41
CA ASP A 27 -23.02 -30.73 -12.46
C ASP A 27 -21.78 -31.61 -12.32
N LEU A 28 -21.01 -31.78 -13.39
CA LEU A 28 -19.72 -32.47 -13.41
C LEU A 28 -18.77 -31.77 -14.40
N TRP A 29 -17.58 -31.38 -13.94
CA TRP A 29 -16.50 -30.80 -14.74
C TRP A 29 -15.16 -31.33 -14.25
N GLN A 30 -14.38 -31.96 -15.13
CA GLN A 30 -13.06 -32.53 -14.79
C GLN A 30 -13.07 -33.30 -13.45
N GLU A 31 -14.04 -34.23 -13.29
CA GLU A 31 -14.22 -35.07 -12.08
C GLU A 31 -14.72 -34.29 -10.84
N GLN A 32 -14.95 -32.99 -10.91
CA GLN A 32 -15.55 -32.21 -9.84
C GLN A 32 -17.06 -32.07 -10.04
N THR A 33 -17.82 -32.30 -8.97
CA THR A 33 -19.28 -32.11 -8.96
C THR A 33 -19.63 -30.70 -8.53
N ASN A 34 -20.68 -30.10 -9.11
CA ASN A 34 -21.11 -28.75 -8.85
C ASN A 34 -20.01 -27.70 -9.11
N ALA A 35 -19.23 -27.90 -10.15
CA ALA A 35 -18.06 -27.07 -10.46
C ALA A 35 -18.43 -25.78 -11.18
N PHE A 36 -17.74 -24.71 -10.80
CA PHE A 36 -17.59 -23.51 -11.61
C PHE A 36 -16.20 -23.59 -12.28
N PRO A 37 -16.09 -23.63 -13.63
CA PRO A 37 -14.82 -23.90 -14.30
C PRO A 37 -13.67 -22.98 -13.91
N ASP A 38 -13.96 -21.72 -13.60
CA ASP A 38 -12.93 -20.73 -13.26
C ASP A 38 -12.60 -20.64 -11.77
N GLU A 39 -13.15 -21.52 -10.90
CA GLU A 39 -12.81 -21.49 -9.48
C GLU A 39 -12.68 -22.87 -8.79
N PHE A 40 -12.86 -23.99 -9.52
CA PHE A 40 -12.83 -25.30 -8.87
C PHE A 40 -11.43 -25.79 -8.45
N ASN A 41 -10.38 -25.20 -8.97
CA ASN A 41 -9.01 -25.40 -8.51
C ASN A 41 -8.13 -24.18 -8.86
N GLN A 42 -6.92 -24.11 -8.29
CA GLN A 42 -6.00 -22.98 -8.48
C GLN A 42 -5.58 -22.79 -9.94
N GLU A 43 -5.37 -23.88 -10.69
CA GLU A 43 -4.95 -23.79 -12.10
C GLU A 43 -6.01 -23.08 -12.98
N ASN A 44 -7.27 -23.22 -12.65
CA ASN A 44 -8.38 -22.62 -13.40
C ASN A 44 -8.84 -21.27 -12.82
N SER A 45 -8.38 -20.90 -11.62
CA SER A 45 -8.73 -19.63 -10.94
C SER A 45 -7.73 -18.53 -11.28
N ARG A 46 -7.69 -18.09 -12.56
CA ARG A 46 -6.70 -17.15 -13.10
C ARG A 46 -7.26 -15.79 -13.48
N ASP A 47 -8.34 -15.40 -12.86
CA ASP A 47 -8.93 -14.08 -13.06
C ASP A 47 -8.05 -12.95 -12.54
N ILE A 48 -8.22 -11.76 -13.11
CA ILE A 48 -7.39 -10.59 -12.82
C ILE A 48 -7.77 -9.96 -11.49
N GLU A 49 -9.05 -10.03 -11.10
CA GLU A 49 -9.51 -9.47 -9.82
C GLU A 49 -8.78 -10.14 -8.65
N PRO A 50 -8.28 -9.36 -7.67
CA PRO A 50 -7.68 -9.91 -6.47
C PRO A 50 -8.63 -10.88 -5.74
N MET A 51 -8.12 -12.07 -5.39
CA MET A 51 -8.88 -13.13 -4.74
C MET A 51 -8.34 -13.47 -3.37
N LYS A 52 -9.18 -14.05 -2.52
CA LYS A 52 -8.75 -14.63 -1.25
C LYS A 52 -8.14 -16.01 -1.50
N GLY A 53 -6.88 -16.21 -1.10
CA GLY A 53 -6.15 -17.46 -1.35
C GLY A 53 -5.73 -17.61 -2.82
N GLY A 54 -5.35 -18.83 -3.23
CA GLY A 54 -4.93 -19.12 -4.60
C GLY A 54 -3.83 -18.20 -5.13
N HIS A 55 -4.08 -17.55 -6.24
CA HIS A 55 -3.14 -16.62 -6.85
C HIS A 55 -3.12 -15.22 -6.19
N GLY A 56 -4.03 -14.94 -5.27
CA GLY A 56 -4.13 -13.65 -4.59
C GLY A 56 -4.38 -12.51 -5.60
N ASP A 57 -3.47 -11.53 -5.62
CA ASP A 57 -3.51 -10.37 -6.51
C ASP A 57 -2.42 -10.40 -7.61
N ASN A 58 -1.79 -11.55 -7.84
CA ASN A 58 -0.64 -11.65 -8.76
C ASN A 58 -1.01 -11.31 -10.20
N TYR A 59 -2.17 -11.74 -10.70
CA TYR A 59 -2.62 -11.41 -12.05
C TYR A 59 -2.96 -9.93 -12.21
N TYR A 60 -3.48 -9.30 -11.17
CA TYR A 60 -3.71 -7.86 -11.16
C TYR A 60 -2.38 -7.09 -11.32
N TYR A 61 -1.35 -7.42 -10.55
CA TYR A 61 -0.04 -6.76 -10.69
C TYR A 61 0.64 -7.06 -12.03
N GLN A 62 0.50 -8.28 -12.54
CA GLN A 62 0.98 -8.62 -13.88
C GLN A 62 0.32 -7.73 -14.94
N MET A 63 -1.01 -7.56 -14.87
CA MET A 63 -1.75 -6.66 -15.75
C MET A 63 -1.24 -5.22 -15.65
N VAL A 64 -1.14 -4.67 -14.45
CA VAL A 64 -0.66 -3.29 -14.24
C VAL A 64 0.75 -3.09 -14.78
N SER A 65 1.65 -4.05 -14.55
CA SER A 65 3.02 -4.01 -15.07
C SER A 65 3.04 -3.95 -16.61
N ASN A 66 2.23 -4.78 -17.26
CA ASN A 66 2.19 -4.84 -18.73
C ASN A 66 1.48 -3.63 -19.33
N ILE A 67 0.44 -3.07 -18.69
CA ILE A 67 -0.17 -1.80 -19.10
C ILE A 67 0.87 -0.67 -19.07
N ARG A 68 1.70 -0.61 -18.02
CA ARG A 68 2.79 0.38 -17.92
C ARG A 68 3.84 0.20 -19.01
N ARG A 69 4.20 -1.03 -19.37
CA ARG A 69 5.10 -1.32 -20.49
C ARG A 69 4.50 -0.86 -21.82
N PHE A 70 3.23 -1.10 -22.05
CA PHE A 70 2.52 -0.74 -23.27
C PHE A 70 2.30 0.77 -23.41
N LYS A 71 1.84 1.43 -22.35
CA LYS A 71 1.48 2.86 -22.39
C LYS A 71 2.62 3.81 -22.01
N GLY A 72 3.67 3.29 -21.41
CA GLY A 72 4.68 4.09 -20.72
C GLY A 72 4.19 4.63 -19.36
N VAL A 73 5.09 5.25 -18.64
CA VAL A 73 4.79 5.93 -17.37
C VAL A 73 5.46 7.31 -17.36
N PRO A 74 4.87 8.32 -16.72
CA PRO A 74 5.53 9.61 -16.52
C PRO A 74 6.83 9.44 -15.72
N ALA A 75 7.83 10.27 -16.01
CA ALA A 75 9.04 10.31 -15.20
C ALA A 75 8.68 10.69 -13.74
N PRO A 76 9.30 10.05 -12.74
CA PRO A 76 9.11 10.42 -11.34
C PRO A 76 9.51 11.88 -11.10
N GLN A 77 8.79 12.57 -10.20
CA GLN A 77 9.25 13.88 -9.74
C GLN A 77 10.57 13.72 -8.97
N PRO A 78 11.58 14.56 -9.26
CA PRO A 78 12.83 14.51 -8.52
C PRO A 78 12.63 14.89 -7.06
N ALA A 79 13.44 14.31 -6.18
CA ALA A 79 13.47 14.69 -4.78
C ALA A 79 13.97 16.14 -4.62
N SER A 80 13.34 16.89 -3.72
CA SER A 80 13.81 18.20 -3.31
C SER A 80 15.24 18.15 -2.77
N SER A 81 15.98 19.24 -2.89
CA SER A 81 17.28 19.39 -2.20
C SER A 81 17.14 19.10 -0.69
N PRO A 82 18.22 18.70 -0.02
CA PRO A 82 18.19 18.50 1.43
C PRO A 82 17.64 19.73 2.16
N VAL A 83 16.70 19.51 3.07
CA VAL A 83 16.04 20.53 3.88
C VAL A 83 15.60 19.95 5.21
N THR A 84 15.84 20.68 6.28
CA THR A 84 15.37 20.30 7.61
C THR A 84 13.90 20.69 7.76
N ILE A 85 13.06 19.74 8.18
CA ILE A 85 11.66 19.96 8.52
C ILE A 85 11.52 20.10 10.05
N THR A 86 10.81 21.12 10.48
CA THR A 86 10.47 21.31 11.88
C THR A 86 9.19 20.56 12.22
N VAL A 87 9.29 19.49 12.98
CA VAL A 87 8.13 18.68 13.39
C VAL A 87 7.39 19.37 14.54
N ASP A 88 6.50 20.30 14.20
CA ASP A 88 5.78 21.15 15.16
C ASP A 88 4.27 21.27 14.89
N GLY A 89 3.78 20.53 13.87
CA GLY A 89 2.37 20.59 13.45
C GLY A 89 1.98 21.81 12.62
N LYS A 90 2.97 22.56 12.11
CA LYS A 90 2.79 23.69 11.17
C LYS A 90 3.35 23.29 9.81
N PHE A 91 2.66 22.65 9.01
CA PHE A 91 3.09 21.98 7.78
C PHE A 91 3.51 22.90 6.62
N THR A 92 3.85 24.16 6.87
CA THR A 92 4.29 25.13 5.84
C THR A 92 5.59 24.71 5.16
N ASP A 93 6.48 24.03 5.89
CA ASP A 93 7.75 23.51 5.38
C ASP A 93 7.56 22.52 4.24
N TRP A 94 6.40 21.83 4.21
CA TRP A 94 6.05 20.82 3.22
C TRP A 94 5.55 21.39 1.89
N ASN A 95 5.24 22.69 1.81
CA ASN A 95 4.57 23.27 0.63
C ASN A 95 5.35 23.07 -0.68
N LYS A 96 6.69 23.15 -0.64
CA LYS A 96 7.56 23.02 -1.80
C LYS A 96 8.28 21.67 -1.91
N ILE A 97 7.99 20.73 -1.02
CA ILE A 97 8.64 19.44 -1.01
C ILE A 97 8.11 18.56 -2.14
N THR A 98 9.04 17.96 -2.88
CA THR A 98 8.81 16.97 -3.92
C THR A 98 9.62 15.68 -3.64
N PRO A 99 9.19 14.51 -4.13
CA PRO A 99 7.96 14.27 -4.87
C PRO A 99 6.72 14.37 -3.99
N ALA A 100 5.59 14.69 -4.63
CA ALA A 100 4.27 14.59 -4.04
C ALA A 100 3.60 13.29 -4.53
N PHE A 101 3.37 12.36 -3.63
CA PHE A 101 2.76 11.07 -3.90
C PHE A 101 1.25 11.17 -3.68
N ALA A 102 0.50 11.38 -4.76
CA ALA A 102 -0.95 11.47 -4.70
C ALA A 102 -1.58 10.08 -4.51
N SER A 103 -2.63 10.01 -3.71
CA SER A 103 -3.52 8.86 -3.60
C SER A 103 -4.94 9.24 -4.01
N HIS A 104 -5.73 8.26 -4.42
CA HIS A 104 -7.10 8.50 -4.87
C HIS A 104 -7.99 8.83 -3.66
N LYS A 105 -8.61 10.00 -3.69
CA LYS A 105 -9.61 10.39 -2.69
C LYS A 105 -10.85 9.53 -2.83
N GLY A 106 -11.32 8.95 -1.71
CA GLY A 106 -12.47 8.05 -1.69
C GLY A 106 -12.08 6.58 -1.90
N SER A 107 -10.80 6.21 -1.70
CA SER A 107 -10.33 4.83 -1.71
C SER A 107 -10.86 4.01 -0.52
N THR A 108 -11.25 4.66 0.57
CA THR A 108 -11.88 4.04 1.74
C THR A 108 -13.35 3.68 1.45
N ILE A 109 -13.57 2.54 0.84
CA ILE A 109 -14.92 2.18 0.37
C ILE A 109 -15.75 1.58 1.50
N HIS A 110 -16.77 2.31 1.93
CA HIS A 110 -17.86 1.74 2.71
C HIS A 110 -18.79 0.96 1.81
N ARG A 111 -19.06 -0.30 2.17
CA ARG A 111 -20.01 -1.16 1.48
C ARG A 111 -21.15 -1.52 2.41
N ASN A 112 -22.36 -1.47 1.87
CA ASN A 112 -23.55 -2.03 2.49
C ASN A 112 -24.50 -2.40 1.34
N SER A 113 -24.24 -3.54 0.70
CA SER A 113 -24.93 -3.98 -0.50
C SER A 113 -25.43 -5.41 -0.36
N ALA A 114 -26.58 -5.69 -0.97
CA ALA A 114 -27.14 -7.03 -1.01
C ALA A 114 -26.24 -7.96 -1.83
N GLY A 115 -26.01 -9.16 -1.31
CA GLY A 115 -25.41 -10.27 -2.03
C GLY A 115 -26.47 -11.24 -2.53
N TRP A 116 -26.05 -12.48 -2.81
CA TRP A 116 -26.97 -13.53 -3.21
C TRP A 116 -27.84 -14.03 -2.03
N GLY A 117 -29.13 -14.20 -2.27
CA GLY A 117 -30.07 -14.68 -1.25
C GLY A 117 -30.17 -13.70 -0.07
N SER A 118 -29.83 -14.15 1.13
CA SER A 118 -29.87 -13.36 2.35
C SER A 118 -28.52 -12.70 2.71
N LEU A 119 -27.50 -12.82 1.85
CA LEU A 119 -26.18 -12.26 2.12
C LEU A 119 -26.22 -10.74 2.05
N GLN A 120 -25.51 -10.09 2.99
CA GLN A 120 -25.28 -8.65 3.00
C GLN A 120 -23.77 -8.40 3.06
N TYR A 121 -23.22 -7.74 2.05
CA TYR A 121 -21.82 -7.35 2.02
C TYR A 121 -21.66 -6.00 2.73
N THR A 122 -21.06 -6.02 3.90
CA THR A 122 -20.83 -4.81 4.70
C THR A 122 -19.35 -4.63 4.99
N ASN A 123 -18.82 -3.44 4.71
CA ASN A 123 -17.49 -3.01 5.16
C ASN A 123 -17.58 -1.53 5.56
N ASN A 124 -17.28 -1.24 6.83
CA ASN A 124 -17.27 0.10 7.40
C ASN A 124 -15.93 0.44 8.07
N THR A 125 -14.88 -0.25 7.70
CA THR A 125 -13.55 -0.10 8.29
C THR A 125 -12.76 1.10 7.75
N GLY A 126 -13.23 1.73 6.65
CA GLY A 126 -12.58 2.90 6.07
C GLY A 126 -12.69 4.13 6.96
N ARG A 127 -11.54 4.75 7.25
CA ARG A 127 -11.37 6.05 7.90
C ARG A 127 -10.03 6.62 7.43
N ASN A 128 -9.74 7.90 7.74
CA ASN A 128 -8.46 8.53 7.39
C ASN A 128 -8.11 8.35 5.90
N ASP A 129 -9.05 8.66 5.00
CA ASP A 129 -8.90 8.60 3.54
C ASP A 129 -7.65 9.37 3.10
N ILE A 130 -6.57 8.64 2.79
CA ILE A 130 -5.23 9.17 2.52
C ILE A 130 -5.19 9.72 1.10
N VAL A 131 -4.85 11.00 0.95
CA VAL A 131 -4.87 11.68 -0.35
C VAL A 131 -3.50 12.13 -0.85
N LEU A 132 -2.53 12.29 0.06
CA LEU A 132 -1.20 12.77 -0.30
C LEU A 132 -0.16 12.27 0.70
N ALA A 133 1.00 11.86 0.19
CA ALA A 133 2.20 11.65 0.98
C ALA A 133 3.38 12.43 0.39
N LYS A 134 4.35 12.79 1.23
CA LYS A 134 5.62 13.39 0.83
C LYS A 134 6.76 12.86 1.66
N VAL A 135 7.97 12.96 1.13
CA VAL A 135 9.21 12.64 1.85
C VAL A 135 10.19 13.80 1.66
N ALA A 136 10.82 14.22 2.75
CA ALA A 136 11.94 15.16 2.74
C ALA A 136 13.15 14.54 3.43
N ARG A 137 14.33 15.11 3.24
CA ARG A 137 15.56 14.69 3.91
C ARG A 137 16.46 15.87 4.23
N ASP A 138 17.27 15.71 5.25
CA ASP A 138 18.48 16.47 5.48
C ASP A 138 19.70 15.53 5.60
N ASN A 139 20.79 15.99 6.18
CA ASN A 139 21.99 15.17 6.33
C ASN A 139 21.75 13.95 7.23
N ASP A 140 20.98 14.11 8.32
CA ASP A 140 20.86 13.16 9.40
C ASP A 140 19.51 12.44 9.45
N HIS A 141 18.47 13.00 8.79
CA HIS A 141 17.08 12.53 8.93
C HIS A 141 16.38 12.35 7.59
N VAL A 142 15.37 11.48 7.63
CA VAL A 142 14.29 11.40 6.64
C VAL A 142 13.00 11.84 7.35
N TYR A 143 12.21 12.61 6.66
CA TYR A 143 10.93 13.13 7.15
C TYR A 143 9.80 12.58 6.29
N PHE A 144 8.74 12.12 6.94
CA PHE A 144 7.55 11.61 6.27
C PHE A 144 6.36 12.50 6.57
N TYR A 145 5.57 12.77 5.57
CA TYR A 145 4.33 13.53 5.67
C TYR A 145 3.20 12.76 5.03
N VAL A 146 2.02 12.84 5.64
CA VAL A 146 0.79 12.32 5.07
C VAL A 146 -0.37 13.25 5.33
N GLU A 147 -1.28 13.34 4.37
CA GLU A 147 -2.51 14.11 4.44
C GLU A 147 -3.70 13.23 4.12
N THR A 148 -4.78 13.39 4.90
CA THR A 148 -6.06 12.72 4.70
C THR A 148 -7.13 13.70 4.22
N ALA A 149 -8.19 13.19 3.58
CA ALA A 149 -9.27 14.01 3.04
C ALA A 149 -10.07 14.79 4.11
N LYS A 150 -10.08 14.28 5.34
CA LYS A 150 -10.73 14.88 6.52
C LYS A 150 -9.77 14.83 7.70
N ALA A 151 -10.11 15.48 8.81
CA ALA A 151 -9.32 15.42 10.04
C ALA A 151 -9.02 13.96 10.45
N LEU A 152 -7.76 13.72 10.86
CA LEU A 152 -7.32 12.44 11.38
C LEU A 152 -8.14 12.04 12.61
N THR A 153 -8.46 10.76 12.70
CA THR A 153 -9.09 10.19 13.90
C THR A 153 -8.11 10.15 15.07
N SER A 154 -8.57 9.73 16.25
CA SER A 154 -7.73 9.66 17.43
C SER A 154 -6.52 8.72 17.21
N LYS A 155 -5.35 9.15 17.62
CA LYS A 155 -4.15 8.30 17.62
C LYS A 155 -4.25 7.08 18.55
N THR A 156 -5.30 6.99 19.37
CA THR A 156 -5.59 5.82 20.21
C THR A 156 -6.45 4.78 19.50
N ASP A 157 -6.95 5.09 18.30
CA ASP A 157 -7.71 4.14 17.52
C ASP A 157 -6.84 2.95 17.09
N PRO A 158 -7.40 1.74 17.00
CA PRO A 158 -6.64 0.56 16.57
C PRO A 158 -6.02 0.73 15.18
N ALA A 159 -4.79 0.25 14.99
CA ALA A 159 -4.08 0.25 13.71
C ALA A 159 -4.01 1.63 13.03
N TRP A 160 -3.83 2.69 13.82
CA TRP A 160 -3.85 4.07 13.37
C TRP A 160 -2.59 4.45 12.59
N MET A 161 -2.78 4.96 11.37
CA MET A 161 -1.77 5.62 10.52
C MET A 161 -0.38 4.98 10.59
N ARG A 162 -0.29 3.72 10.18
CA ARG A 162 0.98 2.97 10.11
C ARG A 162 1.78 3.39 8.88
N LEU A 163 3.09 3.58 9.07
CA LEU A 163 4.03 3.77 7.97
C LEU A 163 4.91 2.53 7.86
N PHE A 164 4.80 1.80 6.76
CA PHE A 164 5.67 0.68 6.41
C PHE A 164 6.79 1.16 5.49
N ILE A 165 8.01 0.69 5.71
CA ILE A 165 9.20 1.06 4.95
C ILE A 165 9.94 -0.20 4.50
N ASP A 166 10.20 -0.28 3.19
CA ASP A 166 10.99 -1.29 2.50
C ASP A 166 12.32 -0.61 2.16
N ILE A 167 13.36 -0.85 2.99
CA ILE A 167 14.59 -0.06 2.95
C ILE A 167 15.59 -0.54 1.91
N ASP A 168 15.51 -1.80 1.52
CA ASP A 168 16.42 -2.44 0.56
C ASP A 168 15.78 -2.73 -0.81
N LEU A 169 14.48 -2.46 -0.95
CA LEU A 169 13.67 -2.71 -2.16
C LEU A 169 13.62 -4.21 -2.54
N ASP A 170 13.84 -5.11 -1.58
CA ASP A 170 13.77 -6.55 -1.77
C ASP A 170 12.49 -7.12 -1.13
N LYS A 171 11.60 -7.65 -1.96
CA LYS A 171 10.34 -8.25 -1.53
C LYS A 171 10.49 -9.56 -0.72
N ASN A 172 11.69 -10.11 -0.66
CA ASN A 172 12.00 -11.35 0.06
C ASN A 172 12.51 -11.11 1.48
N THR A 173 12.79 -9.85 1.87
CA THR A 173 13.22 -9.47 3.22
C THR A 173 12.04 -9.00 4.06
N GLY A 174 12.25 -8.89 5.37
CA GLY A 174 11.27 -8.34 6.29
C GLY A 174 9.91 -9.06 6.29
N TRP A 175 8.85 -8.29 6.50
CA TRP A 175 7.47 -8.75 6.33
C TRP A 175 6.94 -8.31 4.97
N GLU A 176 6.82 -9.23 4.03
CA GLU A 176 6.34 -8.96 2.67
C GLU A 176 7.13 -7.83 1.95
N GLY A 177 8.44 -7.72 2.27
CA GLY A 177 9.34 -6.68 1.79
C GLY A 177 9.43 -5.44 2.68
N TYR A 178 8.74 -5.38 3.81
CA TYR A 178 8.84 -4.26 4.74
C TYR A 178 9.77 -4.60 5.91
N ASP A 179 10.81 -3.79 6.08
CA ASP A 179 11.81 -3.95 7.16
C ASP A 179 11.44 -3.17 8.41
N PHE A 180 10.75 -2.04 8.25
CA PHE A 180 10.34 -1.17 9.34
C PHE A 180 8.85 -0.87 9.29
N VAL A 181 8.28 -0.69 10.49
CA VAL A 181 6.95 -0.12 10.66
C VAL A 181 6.96 0.93 11.76
N ILE A 182 6.24 2.04 11.54
CA ILE A 182 6.02 3.09 12.53
C ILE A 182 4.52 3.14 12.85
N ASN A 183 4.18 3.38 14.12
CA ASN A 183 2.81 3.41 14.63
C ASN A 183 2.05 2.06 14.59
N ARG A 184 2.73 0.92 14.51
CA ARG A 184 2.08 -0.36 14.77
C ARG A 184 1.62 -0.44 16.24
N ILE A 185 2.44 0.07 17.14
CA ILE A 185 2.05 0.45 18.51
C ILE A 185 1.57 1.90 18.46
N ASN A 186 0.38 2.16 18.97
CA ASN A 186 -0.20 3.51 18.98
C ASN A 186 0.77 4.51 19.64
N PRO A 187 1.00 5.69 19.01
CA PRO A 187 1.99 6.62 19.49
C PRO A 187 1.59 7.32 20.80
N GLY A 188 2.54 7.43 21.72
CA GLY A 188 2.44 8.22 22.94
C GLY A 188 2.88 9.66 22.73
N LYS A 189 3.93 10.07 23.49
CA LYS A 189 4.64 11.34 23.25
C LYS A 189 5.54 11.26 22.04
N LYS A 190 6.01 10.06 21.69
CA LYS A 190 6.80 9.72 20.50
C LYS A 190 6.15 8.57 19.75
N ALA A 191 6.43 8.46 18.48
CA ALA A 191 6.08 7.32 17.66
C ALA A 191 7.11 6.20 17.82
N VAL A 192 6.67 4.95 17.86
CA VAL A 192 7.57 3.79 17.98
C VAL A 192 7.93 3.32 16.57
N VAL A 193 9.23 3.15 16.34
CA VAL A 193 9.79 2.50 15.16
C VAL A 193 10.11 1.07 15.55
N GLU A 194 9.61 0.14 14.76
CA GLU A 194 9.88 -1.29 14.91
C GLU A 194 10.54 -1.82 13.63
N LYS A 195 11.40 -2.81 13.81
CA LYS A 195 12.11 -3.52 12.74
C LYS A 195 11.73 -4.99 12.76
N THR A 196 11.72 -5.65 11.61
CA THR A 196 11.63 -7.11 11.50
C THR A 196 12.67 -7.63 10.52
N ASP A 197 13.24 -8.79 10.83
CA ASP A 197 14.14 -9.51 9.93
C ASP A 197 13.38 -10.58 9.11
N ALA A 198 12.21 -11.00 9.59
CA ALA A 198 11.35 -11.97 8.90
C ALA A 198 9.92 -11.96 9.43
N ALA A 199 8.97 -12.07 8.53
CA ALA A 199 7.55 -12.19 8.84
C ALA A 199 7.03 -11.06 9.77
N TRP A 200 5.91 -11.28 10.42
CA TRP A 200 5.25 -10.29 11.31
C TRP A 200 5.88 -10.25 12.72
N ASN A 201 7.20 -10.41 12.83
CA ASN A 201 7.90 -10.46 14.12
C ASN A 201 8.61 -9.12 14.43
N TRP A 202 7.82 -8.11 14.72
CA TRP A 202 8.28 -6.74 14.91
C TRP A 202 8.94 -6.52 16.28
N GLN A 203 10.16 -5.96 16.28
CA GLN A 203 10.93 -5.61 17.46
C GLN A 203 11.16 -4.10 17.52
N LYS A 204 11.03 -3.49 18.69
CA LYS A 204 11.29 -2.06 18.87
C LYS A 204 12.72 -1.73 18.48
N ALA A 205 12.90 -0.84 17.50
CA ALA A 205 14.18 -0.29 17.08
C ALA A 205 14.46 1.08 17.72
N GLY A 206 13.43 1.89 17.96
CA GLY A 206 13.57 3.21 18.54
C GLY A 206 12.27 3.97 18.70
N GLU A 207 12.41 5.24 19.06
CA GLU A 207 11.29 6.20 19.15
C GLU A 207 11.66 7.49 18.44
N VAL A 208 10.68 8.10 17.77
CA VAL A 208 10.87 9.26 16.91
C VAL A 208 9.83 10.34 17.18
N ASP A 209 10.17 11.58 16.84
CA ASP A 209 9.28 12.71 16.96
C ASP A 209 8.23 12.69 15.84
N TYR A 210 7.01 13.08 16.19
CA TYR A 210 5.91 13.24 15.26
C TYR A 210 4.99 14.40 15.70
N ALA A 211 4.27 14.97 14.75
CA ALA A 211 3.23 15.95 15.04
C ALA A 211 1.98 15.71 14.17
N VAL A 212 0.83 16.00 14.75
CA VAL A 212 -0.48 15.88 14.11
C VAL A 212 -1.25 17.19 14.30
N ASN A 213 -1.84 17.69 13.23
CA ASN A 213 -2.78 18.80 13.33
C ASN A 213 -3.81 18.72 12.17
N GLY A 214 -5.08 18.69 12.53
CA GLY A 214 -6.17 18.55 11.57
C GLY A 214 -6.08 17.24 10.79
N ASN A 215 -5.89 17.32 9.49
CA ASN A 215 -5.81 16.19 8.57
C ASN A 215 -4.37 15.82 8.17
N LYS A 216 -3.37 16.26 8.91
CA LYS A 216 -1.96 16.11 8.55
C LYS A 216 -1.16 15.50 9.69
N LEU A 217 -0.20 14.65 9.31
CA LEU A 217 0.75 13.99 10.19
C LEU A 217 2.15 14.12 9.57
N GLU A 218 3.13 14.43 10.40
CA GLU A 218 4.55 14.41 10.04
C GLU A 218 5.37 13.62 11.05
N ILE A 219 6.41 12.96 10.56
CA ILE A 219 7.31 12.11 11.37
C ILE A 219 8.75 12.41 10.96
N LYS A 220 9.65 12.53 11.95
CA LYS A 220 11.10 12.71 11.75
C LYS A 220 11.83 11.44 12.15
N VAL A 221 12.56 10.81 11.23
CA VAL A 221 13.27 9.55 11.47
C VAL A 221 14.77 9.73 11.22
N PRO A 222 15.65 9.43 12.19
CA PRO A 222 17.09 9.44 11.96
C PRO A 222 17.48 8.41 10.89
N LYS A 223 18.33 8.79 9.93
CA LYS A 223 18.81 7.91 8.86
C LYS A 223 19.52 6.67 9.42
N ASN A 224 20.31 6.84 10.47
CA ASN A 224 21.02 5.74 11.11
C ASN A 224 20.08 4.71 11.76
N LEU A 225 18.89 5.11 12.23
CA LEU A 225 17.88 4.20 12.77
C LEU A 225 17.30 3.26 11.67
N LEU A 226 17.24 3.74 10.43
CA LEU A 226 16.83 2.97 9.26
C LEU A 226 18.00 2.28 8.55
N GLY A 227 19.25 2.47 9.00
CA GLY A 227 20.43 1.93 8.34
C GLY A 227 20.83 2.65 7.06
N ILE A 228 20.32 3.86 6.81
CA ILE A 228 20.64 4.65 5.62
C ILE A 228 22.01 5.30 5.79
N THR A 229 22.97 4.95 4.93
CA THR A 229 24.35 5.46 4.97
C THR A 229 24.68 6.46 3.87
N GLY A 230 23.81 6.69 2.93
CA GLY A 230 24.00 7.62 1.80
C GLY A 230 22.72 8.40 1.47
N GLU A 231 22.53 8.70 0.19
CA GLU A 231 21.28 9.28 -0.26
C GLU A 231 20.16 8.23 -0.16
N PRO A 232 19.00 8.59 0.39
CA PRO A 232 17.89 7.67 0.57
C PRO A 232 17.35 7.11 -0.74
N ASP A 233 17.04 5.80 -0.71
CA ASP A 233 16.44 5.08 -1.80
C ASP A 233 15.65 3.91 -1.20
N PHE A 234 14.32 4.03 -1.10
CA PHE A 234 13.48 3.06 -0.40
C PHE A 234 12.02 3.09 -0.88
N GLY A 235 11.34 1.98 -0.65
CA GLY A 235 9.89 1.88 -0.78
C GLY A 235 9.16 2.24 0.51
N PHE A 236 7.95 2.79 0.41
CA PHE A 236 7.13 3.04 1.59
C PHE A 236 5.63 3.01 1.28
N LYS A 237 4.85 2.80 2.34
CA LYS A 237 3.40 2.74 2.29
C LYS A 237 2.80 3.27 3.59
N TRP A 238 1.75 4.07 3.46
CA TRP A 238 0.87 4.38 4.57
C TRP A 238 -0.32 3.42 4.62
N SER A 239 -0.74 3.03 5.81
CA SER A 239 -1.94 2.21 6.04
C SER A 239 -2.66 2.66 7.30
N ASP A 240 -3.97 2.78 7.22
CA ASP A 240 -4.84 3.02 8.37
C ASP A 240 -5.86 1.91 8.51
N ASN A 241 -6.16 1.55 9.76
CA ASN A 241 -7.23 0.62 10.13
C ASN A 241 -7.15 -0.80 9.53
N MET A 242 -5.94 -1.33 9.38
CA MET A 242 -5.70 -2.73 9.07
C MET A 242 -6.33 -3.62 10.15
N GLN A 243 -7.24 -4.52 9.78
CA GLN A 243 -8.00 -5.37 10.70
C GLN A 243 -7.32 -6.72 10.93
N GLU A 244 -6.77 -7.34 9.87
CA GLU A 244 -6.10 -8.62 9.93
C GLU A 244 -4.58 -8.43 9.98
N GLN A 245 -4.00 -8.56 11.19
CA GLN A 245 -2.55 -8.48 11.36
C GLN A 245 -1.86 -9.62 10.62
N ASN A 246 -0.68 -9.37 10.04
CA ASN A 246 0.09 -10.38 9.28
C ASN A 246 -0.62 -10.92 8.02
N ASN A 247 -1.59 -10.20 7.49
CA ASN A 247 -2.24 -10.54 6.22
C ASN A 247 -2.06 -9.39 5.23
N ILE A 248 -1.15 -9.55 4.27
CA ILE A 248 -0.88 -8.52 3.27
C ILE A 248 -2.10 -8.21 2.39
N MET A 249 -2.98 -9.19 2.19
CA MET A 249 -4.21 -9.00 1.41
C MET A 249 -5.21 -8.07 2.12
N ASP A 250 -5.04 -7.85 3.43
CA ASP A 250 -5.88 -6.91 4.17
C ASP A 250 -5.77 -5.47 3.65
N PHE A 251 -4.66 -5.13 3.01
CA PHE A 251 -4.49 -3.84 2.29
C PHE A 251 -5.53 -3.61 1.18
N TRP A 252 -6.18 -4.65 0.69
CA TRP A 252 -7.29 -4.58 -0.27
C TRP A 252 -8.66 -4.52 0.38
N ILE A 253 -8.78 -5.08 1.60
CA ILE A 253 -10.06 -5.41 2.20
C ILE A 253 -10.51 -4.35 3.19
N ASN A 254 -9.61 -3.93 4.10
CA ASN A 254 -9.95 -3.10 5.25
C ASN A 254 -9.19 -1.78 5.27
N GLY A 255 -9.79 -0.78 5.93
CA GLY A 255 -9.15 0.50 6.13
C GLY A 255 -8.82 1.26 4.85
N ASP A 256 -7.68 1.95 4.84
CA ASP A 256 -7.12 2.63 3.68
C ASP A 256 -5.62 2.39 3.54
N THR A 257 -5.11 2.39 2.32
CA THR A 257 -3.67 2.33 2.03
C THR A 257 -3.28 3.29 0.91
N ALA A 258 -2.11 3.87 1.04
CA ALA A 258 -1.52 4.72 0.04
C ALA A 258 -0.05 4.33 -0.21
N PRO A 259 0.25 3.80 -1.40
CA PRO A 259 -0.64 3.48 -2.50
C PRO A 259 -1.51 2.25 -2.22
N THR A 260 -2.57 2.06 -3.00
CA THR A 260 -3.54 0.97 -2.84
C THR A 260 -2.91 -0.41 -3.03
N GLY A 261 -3.41 -1.41 -2.30
CA GLY A 261 -2.97 -2.81 -2.39
C GLY A 261 -1.50 -2.99 -2.01
N ARG A 262 -0.77 -3.85 -2.72
CA ARG A 262 0.65 -4.15 -2.44
C ARG A 262 1.65 -3.24 -3.15
N PHE A 263 1.23 -2.19 -3.85
CA PHE A 263 2.16 -1.18 -4.37
C PHE A 263 2.84 -0.41 -3.25
N ASN A 264 4.08 0.04 -3.50
CA ASN A 264 4.78 1.01 -2.67
C ASN A 264 5.01 2.30 -3.46
N TYR A 265 5.03 3.42 -2.76
CA TYR A 265 5.71 4.62 -3.25
C TYR A 265 7.21 4.37 -3.21
N HIS A 266 7.92 4.88 -4.20
CA HIS A 266 9.38 4.79 -4.26
C HIS A 266 9.96 6.20 -4.12
N TYR A 267 10.70 6.43 -3.05
CA TYR A 267 11.46 7.66 -2.83
C TYR A 267 12.92 7.40 -3.09
N THR A 268 13.49 8.15 -4.03
CA THR A 268 14.93 8.12 -4.32
C THR A 268 15.47 9.55 -4.38
N ALA A 269 16.65 9.74 -3.79
CA ALA A 269 17.39 11.01 -3.81
C ALA A 269 18.76 10.86 -4.49
N LYS A 270 18.97 9.68 -5.11
CA LYS A 270 20.16 9.36 -5.92
C LYS A 270 20.13 10.09 -7.24
#